data_2b8c1f5c2f41b2dfdd8466ae34e49f55
#
_entry.id   2b8c1f5c2f41b2dfdd8466ae34e49f55
#
_cell.length_a   1.000
_cell.length_b   1.000
_cell.length_c   1.000
_cell.angle_alpha   90.00
_cell.angle_beta   90.00
_cell.angle_gamma   90.00
#
_symmetry.space_group_name_H-M   'P 1'
#
loop_
_entity.id
_entity.type
_entity.pdbx_description
1 polymer ?
#
loop_
_entity_poly.entity_id
_entity_poly.type
_entity_poly.pdbx_seq_one_letter_code
_entity_poly.pdbx_strand_id
1 'polypeptide(L)'
;MIALAEECFISQIAEIEKAAFSDAWSEKSLESALLDETGIFLAEVDGGEVRGYIIGSCDGFSGYIERIAVSAAHRKNGIGKQLLSAFENALPETAESISLEVRASNSPAIGLYGSFGFERAGVRRNMYSSPKEDGIVMIKKVIK
;
A
#
# COMPACT_ATOMS: atom_id res chain seq x y z
N MET A 1 -9.62 -12.58 -4.79
CA MET A 1 -8.49 -12.84 -5.72
C MET A 1 -7.77 -11.54 -6.00
N ILE A 2 -6.46 -11.55 -5.88
CA ILE A 2 -5.65 -10.35 -6.16
C ILE A 2 -5.26 -10.33 -7.63
N ALA A 3 -5.46 -9.18 -8.27
CA ALA A 3 -5.16 -8.96 -9.66
C ALA A 3 -4.73 -7.51 -9.88
N LEU A 4 -4.24 -7.22 -11.08
CA LEU A 4 -3.95 -5.84 -11.47
C LEU A 4 -5.23 -5.02 -11.34
N ALA A 5 -5.11 -3.82 -10.77
CA ALA A 5 -6.25 -2.91 -10.66
C ALA A 5 -6.68 -2.46 -12.05
N GLU A 6 -7.97 -2.24 -12.20
CA GLU A 6 -8.57 -1.83 -13.46
C GLU A 6 -9.37 -0.55 -13.27
N GLU A 7 -9.56 0.18 -14.35
CA GLU A 7 -10.28 1.46 -14.30
C GLU A 7 -11.67 1.32 -13.70
N CYS A 8 -12.37 0.21 -13.96
CA CYS A 8 -13.71 -0.02 -13.42
C CYS A 8 -13.76 -0.15 -11.90
N PHE A 9 -12.61 -0.34 -11.23
CA PHE A 9 -12.55 -0.45 -9.78
C PHE A 9 -12.19 0.87 -9.08
N ILE A 10 -11.86 1.92 -9.83
CA ILE A 10 -11.35 3.17 -9.25
C ILE A 10 -12.36 3.81 -8.29
N SER A 11 -13.65 3.82 -8.61
CA SER A 11 -14.61 4.45 -7.71
C SER A 11 -14.72 3.70 -6.37
N GLN A 12 -14.65 2.38 -6.36
CA GLN A 12 -14.63 1.59 -5.13
C GLN A 12 -13.35 1.84 -4.34
N ILE A 13 -12.21 1.89 -5.03
CA ILE A 13 -10.92 2.17 -4.41
C ILE A 13 -10.93 3.55 -3.78
N ALA A 14 -11.50 4.55 -4.47
CA ALA A 14 -11.61 5.92 -3.94
C ALA A 14 -12.44 5.97 -2.66
N GLU A 15 -13.49 5.17 -2.54
CA GLU A 15 -14.28 5.10 -1.31
C GLU A 15 -13.48 4.51 -0.15
N ILE A 16 -12.70 3.45 -0.40
CA ILE A 16 -11.81 2.87 0.62
C ILE A 16 -10.74 3.89 1.02
N GLU A 17 -10.18 4.59 0.05
CA GLU A 17 -9.15 5.61 0.27
C GLU A 17 -9.67 6.73 1.19
N LYS A 18 -10.86 7.25 0.91
CA LYS A 18 -11.49 8.29 1.72
C LYS A 18 -11.73 7.85 3.17
N ALA A 19 -12.15 6.61 3.35
CA ALA A 19 -12.42 6.08 4.68
C ALA A 19 -11.14 5.80 5.46
N ALA A 20 -10.04 5.48 4.78
CA ALA A 20 -8.80 5.06 5.42
C ALA A 20 -7.83 6.21 5.69
N PHE A 21 -7.87 7.28 4.89
CA PHE A 21 -6.86 8.34 4.95
C PHE A 21 -7.48 9.73 5.05
N SER A 22 -6.93 10.56 5.94
CA SER A 22 -7.34 11.97 6.05
C SER A 22 -6.87 12.80 4.86
N ASP A 23 -5.79 12.36 4.21
CA ASP A 23 -5.21 12.98 3.02
C ASP A 23 -5.46 12.12 1.78
N ALA A 24 -6.70 11.63 1.63
CA ALA A 24 -7.06 10.70 0.57
C ALA A 24 -6.74 11.23 -0.83
N TRP A 25 -6.24 10.36 -1.69
CA TRP A 25 -6.01 10.67 -3.09
C TRP A 25 -7.34 10.81 -3.83
N SER A 26 -7.38 11.70 -4.81
CA SER A 26 -8.54 11.85 -5.68
C SER A 26 -8.65 10.69 -6.67
N GLU A 27 -9.82 10.51 -7.27
CA GLU A 27 -9.98 9.52 -8.34
C GLU A 27 -9.01 9.79 -9.49
N LYS A 28 -8.75 11.07 -9.81
CA LYS A 28 -7.80 11.43 -10.86
C LYS A 28 -6.38 10.95 -10.52
N SER A 29 -5.96 11.10 -9.27
CA SER A 29 -4.65 10.62 -8.83
C SER A 29 -4.57 9.09 -8.89
N LEU A 30 -5.65 8.40 -8.51
CA LEU A 30 -5.72 6.95 -8.60
C LEU A 30 -5.68 6.47 -10.04
N GLU A 31 -6.38 7.15 -10.94
CA GLU A 31 -6.32 6.85 -12.38
C GLU A 31 -4.91 7.05 -12.93
N SER A 32 -4.23 8.10 -12.51
CA SER A 32 -2.84 8.34 -12.90
C SER A 32 -1.92 7.21 -12.47
N ALA A 33 -2.15 6.66 -11.29
CA ALA A 33 -1.37 5.53 -10.79
C ALA A 33 -1.53 4.27 -11.66
N LEU A 34 -2.70 4.07 -12.26
CA LEU A 34 -2.91 2.96 -13.20
C LEU A 34 -2.04 3.07 -14.46
N LEU A 35 -1.69 4.29 -14.86
CA LEU A 35 -0.95 4.56 -16.08
C LEU A 35 0.56 4.65 -15.87
N ASP A 36 1.02 4.57 -14.61
CA ASP A 36 2.45 4.66 -14.29
C ASP A 36 3.15 3.36 -14.72
N GLU A 37 4.09 3.47 -15.65
CA GLU A 37 4.83 2.33 -16.20
C GLU A 37 5.70 1.64 -15.15
N THR A 38 6.18 2.36 -14.15
CA THR A 38 6.97 1.79 -13.05
C THR A 38 6.10 1.38 -11.88
N GLY A 39 4.80 1.63 -11.98
CA GLY A 39 3.84 1.41 -10.91
C GLY A 39 3.43 -0.05 -10.76
N ILE A 40 3.07 -0.38 -9.54
CA ILE A 40 2.45 -1.66 -9.19
C ILE A 40 1.15 -1.31 -8.48
N PHE A 41 0.02 -1.62 -9.09
CA PHE A 41 -1.29 -1.31 -8.54
C PHE A 41 -2.15 -2.56 -8.59
N LEU A 42 -2.39 -3.14 -7.41
CA LEU A 42 -3.10 -4.41 -7.27
C LEU A 42 -4.34 -4.22 -6.41
N ALA A 43 -5.37 -4.99 -6.68
CA ALA A 43 -6.60 -4.97 -5.90
C ALA A 43 -7.01 -6.39 -5.54
N GLU A 44 -7.53 -6.55 -4.33
CA GLU A 44 -8.19 -7.78 -3.90
C GLU A 44 -9.68 -7.62 -4.21
N VAL A 45 -10.19 -8.48 -5.08
CA VAL A 45 -11.56 -8.39 -5.60
C VAL A 45 -12.28 -9.72 -5.39
N ASP A 46 -13.52 -9.65 -4.94
CA ASP A 46 -14.37 -10.82 -4.78
C ASP A 46 -15.77 -10.50 -5.30
N GLY A 47 -16.20 -11.24 -6.33
CA GLY A 47 -17.53 -11.03 -6.90
C GLY A 47 -17.77 -9.62 -7.42
N GLY A 48 -16.72 -8.95 -7.92
CA GLY A 48 -16.81 -7.57 -8.40
C GLY A 48 -16.69 -6.51 -7.31
N GLU A 49 -16.58 -6.92 -6.06
CA GLU A 49 -16.37 -6.00 -4.93
C GLU A 49 -14.88 -5.89 -4.62
N VAL A 50 -14.35 -4.66 -4.54
CA VAL A 50 -12.98 -4.40 -4.10
C VAL A 50 -12.95 -4.44 -2.58
N ARG A 51 -12.12 -5.32 -2.01
CA ARG A 51 -11.96 -5.43 -0.56
C ARG A 51 -10.70 -4.78 -0.04
N GLY A 52 -9.75 -4.50 -0.92
CA GLY A 52 -8.51 -3.83 -0.57
C GLY A 52 -7.66 -3.57 -1.81
N TYR A 53 -6.61 -2.77 -1.65
CA TYR A 53 -5.71 -2.44 -2.74
C TYR A 53 -4.33 -2.05 -2.21
N ILE A 54 -3.34 -2.12 -3.09
CA ILE A 54 -1.98 -1.65 -2.81
C ILE A 54 -1.44 -0.93 -4.04
N ILE A 55 -0.80 0.21 -3.81
CA ILE A 55 -0.20 1.04 -4.84
C ILE A 55 1.25 1.29 -4.47
N GLY A 56 2.14 1.08 -5.42
CA GLY A 56 3.54 1.38 -5.23
C GLY A 56 4.28 1.37 -6.55
N SER A 57 5.59 1.32 -6.47
CA SER A 57 6.45 1.36 -7.65
C SER A 57 7.77 0.65 -7.36
N CYS A 58 8.57 0.45 -8.39
CA CYS A 58 9.92 -0.08 -8.24
C CYS A 58 10.84 0.54 -9.28
N ASP A 59 12.04 0.96 -8.84
CA ASP A 59 13.06 1.52 -9.72
C ASP A 59 14.00 0.45 -10.30
N GLY A 60 13.67 -0.82 -10.10
CA GLY A 60 14.49 -1.97 -10.49
C GLY A 60 15.26 -2.57 -9.33
N PHE A 61 15.49 -1.82 -8.25
CA PHE A 61 16.25 -2.28 -7.08
C PHE A 61 15.49 -2.12 -5.77
N SER A 62 14.69 -1.05 -5.66
CA SER A 62 13.93 -0.74 -4.44
C SER A 62 12.46 -0.60 -4.79
N GLY A 63 11.62 -1.41 -4.12
CA GLY A 63 10.18 -1.23 -4.15
C GLY A 63 9.77 -0.18 -3.13
N TYR A 64 8.73 0.58 -3.44
CA TYR A 64 8.18 1.58 -2.53
C TYR A 64 6.67 1.46 -2.53
N ILE A 65 6.09 1.26 -1.35
CA ILE A 65 4.63 1.20 -1.18
C ILE A 65 4.13 2.59 -0.81
N GLU A 66 3.30 3.16 -1.66
CA GLU A 66 2.72 4.48 -1.42
C GLU A 66 1.41 4.41 -0.66
N ARG A 67 0.55 3.45 -1.00
CA ARG A 67 -0.77 3.27 -0.39
C ARG A 67 -1.09 1.80 -0.24
N ILE A 68 -1.66 1.44 0.89
CA ILE A 68 -2.28 0.14 1.11
C ILE A 68 -3.46 0.33 2.05
N ALA A 69 -4.60 -0.19 1.68
CA ALA A 69 -5.78 -0.14 2.53
C ALA A 69 -6.70 -1.32 2.29
N VAL A 70 -7.39 -1.73 3.35
CA VAL A 70 -8.40 -2.77 3.32
C VAL A 70 -9.71 -2.12 3.77
N SER A 71 -10.80 -2.42 3.08
CA SER A 71 -12.11 -1.90 3.43
C SER A 71 -12.47 -2.31 4.87
N ALA A 72 -13.13 -1.40 5.60
CA ALA A 72 -13.42 -1.62 7.02
C ALA A 72 -14.22 -2.92 7.26
N ALA A 73 -15.10 -3.28 6.34
CA ALA A 73 -15.94 -4.49 6.45
C ALA A 73 -15.13 -5.78 6.30
N HIS A 74 -13.92 -5.70 5.74
CA HIS A 74 -13.11 -6.88 5.40
C HIS A 74 -11.77 -6.94 6.14
N ARG A 75 -11.58 -6.11 7.17
CA ARG A 75 -10.36 -6.13 7.99
C ARG A 75 -10.30 -7.41 8.82
N LYS A 76 -9.07 -7.78 9.24
CA LYS A 76 -8.77 -8.98 10.05
C LYS A 76 -8.99 -10.29 9.31
N ASN A 77 -9.09 -10.26 7.99
CA ASN A 77 -9.20 -11.46 7.15
C ASN A 77 -7.93 -11.79 6.39
N GLY A 78 -6.80 -11.16 6.75
CA GLY A 78 -5.51 -11.43 6.13
C GLY A 78 -5.30 -10.76 4.78
N ILE A 79 -6.21 -9.90 4.33
CA ILE A 79 -6.11 -9.24 3.02
C ILE A 79 -4.88 -8.35 2.93
N GLY A 80 -4.54 -7.62 4.00
CA GLY A 80 -3.35 -6.79 4.02
C GLY A 80 -2.08 -7.57 3.76
N LYS A 81 -1.92 -8.73 4.39
CA LYS A 81 -0.77 -9.61 4.16
C LYS A 81 -0.76 -10.19 2.76
N GLN A 82 -1.94 -10.53 2.22
CA GLN A 82 -2.05 -11.02 0.85
C GLN A 82 -1.61 -9.95 -0.15
N LEU A 83 -2.01 -8.69 0.08
CA LEU A 83 -1.60 -7.57 -0.77
C LEU A 83 -0.09 -7.33 -0.69
N LEU A 84 0.49 -7.37 0.51
CA LEU A 84 1.93 -7.21 0.68
C LEU A 84 2.70 -8.33 -0.03
N SER A 85 2.23 -9.57 0.10
CA SER A 85 2.84 -10.72 -0.56
C SER A 85 2.75 -10.58 -2.08
N ALA A 86 1.61 -10.18 -2.61
CA ALA A 86 1.42 -9.98 -4.04
C ALA A 86 2.30 -8.84 -4.57
N PHE A 87 2.46 -7.78 -3.80
CA PHE A 87 3.34 -6.67 -4.17
C PHE A 87 4.80 -7.16 -4.27
N GLU A 88 5.28 -7.89 -3.29
CA GLU A 88 6.63 -8.43 -3.31
C GLU A 88 6.84 -9.37 -4.49
N ASN A 89 5.84 -10.23 -4.78
CA ASN A 89 5.91 -11.16 -5.91
C ASN A 89 5.88 -10.45 -7.26
N ALA A 90 5.35 -9.24 -7.32
CA ALA A 90 5.30 -8.44 -8.55
C ALA A 90 6.60 -7.68 -8.82
N LEU A 91 7.53 -7.65 -7.87
CA LEU A 91 8.80 -6.96 -8.03
C LEU A 91 9.71 -7.72 -9.01
N PRO A 92 10.60 -6.99 -9.74
CA PRO A 92 11.57 -7.64 -10.61
C PRO A 92 12.59 -8.43 -9.79
N GLU A 93 13.25 -9.40 -10.44
CA GLU A 93 14.28 -10.23 -9.82
C GLU A 93 15.43 -9.43 -9.20
N THR A 94 15.67 -8.23 -9.72
CA THR A 94 16.74 -7.34 -9.26
C THR A 94 16.38 -6.58 -7.99
N ALA A 95 15.12 -6.62 -7.56
CA ALA A 95 14.70 -5.88 -6.36
C ALA A 95 15.35 -6.45 -5.10
N GLU A 96 15.84 -5.57 -4.25
CA GLU A 96 16.57 -5.93 -3.03
C GLU A 96 15.80 -5.61 -1.76
N SER A 97 14.92 -4.60 -1.82
CA SER A 97 14.20 -4.13 -0.64
C SER A 97 12.87 -3.50 -1.01
N ILE A 98 12.01 -3.38 0.00
CA ILE A 98 10.77 -2.62 -0.07
C ILE A 98 10.77 -1.63 1.08
N SER A 99 10.40 -0.38 0.81
CA SER A 99 10.24 0.64 1.84
C SER A 99 8.83 1.22 1.83
N LEU A 100 8.44 1.76 2.97
CA LEU A 100 7.19 2.49 3.13
C LEU A 100 7.32 3.48 4.28
N GLU A 101 6.35 4.38 4.36
CA GLU A 101 6.22 5.30 5.48
C GLU A 101 4.80 5.16 6.03
N VAL A 102 4.68 5.27 7.34
CA VAL A 102 3.39 5.11 8.03
C VAL A 102 3.31 6.11 9.18
N ARG A 103 2.12 6.63 9.45
CA ARG A 103 1.92 7.55 10.59
C ARG A 103 2.35 6.86 11.88
N ALA A 104 3.07 7.60 12.72
CA ALA A 104 3.58 7.08 13.98
C ALA A 104 2.48 6.53 14.89
N SER A 105 1.29 7.08 14.81
CA SER A 105 0.14 6.65 15.62
C SER A 105 -0.59 5.43 15.06
N ASN A 106 -0.27 5.01 13.83
CA ASN A 106 -0.99 3.91 13.19
C ASN A 106 -0.45 2.55 13.63
N SER A 107 -0.71 2.20 14.87
CA SER A 107 -0.22 0.95 15.47
C SER A 107 -0.69 -0.31 14.73
N PRO A 108 -1.94 -0.41 14.28
CA PRO A 108 -2.36 -1.59 13.51
C PRO A 108 -1.55 -1.80 12.24
N ALA A 109 -1.28 -0.73 11.48
CA ALA A 109 -0.48 -0.83 10.26
C ALA A 109 0.97 -1.19 10.57
N ILE A 110 1.57 -0.54 11.57
CA ILE A 110 2.95 -0.84 12.00
C ILE A 110 3.06 -2.32 12.40
N GLY A 111 2.07 -2.82 13.12
CA GLY A 111 2.02 -4.23 13.52
C GLY A 111 1.91 -5.17 12.33
N LEU A 112 1.08 -4.83 11.35
CA LEU A 112 0.94 -5.60 10.11
C LEU A 112 2.27 -5.68 9.37
N TYR A 113 2.91 -4.53 9.15
CA TYR A 113 4.18 -4.47 8.43
C TYR A 113 5.27 -5.24 9.17
N GLY A 114 5.36 -5.06 10.49
CA GLY A 114 6.32 -5.80 11.31
C GLY A 114 6.12 -7.31 11.21
N SER A 115 4.86 -7.76 11.22
CA SER A 115 4.56 -9.20 11.10
C SER A 115 4.92 -9.76 9.72
N PHE A 116 5.00 -8.91 8.70
CA PHE A 116 5.40 -9.31 7.35
C PHE A 116 6.92 -9.24 7.13
N GLY A 117 7.67 -8.71 8.10
CA GLY A 117 9.14 -8.66 8.04
C GLY A 117 9.73 -7.28 7.87
N PHE A 118 8.91 -6.22 7.90
CA PHE A 118 9.41 -4.85 7.88
C PHE A 118 10.01 -4.47 9.22
N GLU A 119 11.08 -3.71 9.20
CA GLU A 119 11.74 -3.18 10.38
C GLU A 119 11.77 -1.65 10.31
N ARG A 120 11.73 -1.01 11.47
CA ARG A 120 11.86 0.44 11.54
C ARG A 120 13.27 0.84 11.12
N ALA A 121 13.36 1.81 10.20
CA ALA A 121 14.62 2.30 9.68
C ALA A 121 14.87 3.77 10.01
N GLY A 122 13.83 4.52 10.35
CA GLY A 122 13.98 5.94 10.67
C GLY A 122 12.65 6.63 10.93
N VAL A 123 12.75 7.93 11.19
CA VAL A 123 11.59 8.78 11.43
C VAL A 123 11.68 10.00 10.52
N ARG A 124 10.61 10.34 9.84
CA ARG A 124 10.49 11.58 9.07
C ARG A 124 9.61 12.54 9.87
N ARG A 125 10.24 13.50 10.52
CA ARG A 125 9.53 14.44 11.39
C ARG A 125 8.58 15.30 10.60
N ASN A 126 7.37 15.48 11.14
CA ASN A 126 6.32 16.32 10.57
C ASN A 126 5.99 15.98 9.12
N MET A 127 6.11 14.69 8.74
CA MET A 127 5.85 14.23 7.40
C MET A 127 4.39 14.44 6.98
N TYR A 128 3.47 14.23 7.91
CA TYR A 128 2.03 14.30 7.64
C TYR A 128 1.42 15.59 8.16
N SER A 129 0.36 16.02 7.51
CA SER A 129 -0.50 17.12 7.97
C SER A 129 -1.94 16.62 8.07
N SER A 130 -2.80 17.34 8.80
CA SER A 130 -4.23 17.04 8.93
C SER A 130 -4.54 15.62 9.49
N PRO A 131 -4.08 15.26 10.68
CA PRO A 131 -3.27 16.00 11.64
C PRO A 131 -1.77 15.94 11.35
N LYS A 132 -1.05 16.89 11.92
CA LYS A 132 0.41 16.92 11.83
C LYS A 132 0.98 15.78 12.66
N GLU A 133 1.86 15.01 12.05
CA GLU A 133 2.39 13.80 12.67
C GLU A 133 3.67 13.35 11.99
N ASP A 134 4.53 12.68 12.75
CA ASP A 134 5.74 12.06 12.20
C ASP A 134 5.40 10.80 11.40
N GLY A 135 6.21 10.50 10.41
CA GLY A 135 6.18 9.24 9.67
C GLY A 135 7.27 8.31 10.15
N ILE A 136 6.92 7.04 10.29
CA ILE A 136 7.90 5.98 10.57
C ILE A 136 8.29 5.36 9.24
N VAL A 137 9.59 5.33 8.94
CA VAL A 137 10.12 4.65 7.75
C VAL A 137 10.35 3.20 8.12
N MET A 138 9.81 2.29 7.31
CA MET A 138 10.00 0.85 7.49
C MET A 138 10.57 0.23 6.22
N ILE A 139 11.48 -0.72 6.38
CA ILE A 139 12.15 -1.38 5.27
C ILE A 139 12.12 -2.89 5.48
N LYS A 140 11.91 -3.62 4.39
CA LYS A 140 12.00 -5.08 4.35
C LYS A 140 12.95 -5.49 3.25
N LYS A 141 13.86 -6.42 3.54
CA LYS A 141 14.68 -7.05 2.49
C LYS A 141 13.81 -8.04 1.72
N VAL A 142 13.95 -8.03 0.40
CA VAL A 142 13.28 -9.00 -0.46
C VAL A 142 14.06 -10.31 -0.42
N ILE A 143 13.37 -11.39 -0.06
CA ILE A 143 13.95 -12.72 0.00
C ILE A 143 13.70 -13.42 -1.33
N LYS A 144 14.77 -13.88 -1.94
CA LYS A 144 14.73 -14.56 -3.25
C LYS A 144 15.16 -15.99 -3.17
#